data_9ba8785a165cd61098bb14e7a023bfde
#
_entry.id   9ba8785a165cd61098bb14e7a023bfde
#
_cell.length_a   1.000
_cell.length_b   1.000
_cell.length_c   1.000
_cell.angle_alpha   90.00
_cell.angle_beta   90.00
_cell.angle_gamma   90.00
#
_symmetry.space_group_name_H-M   'P 1'
#
loop_
_entity.id
_entity.type
_entity.pdbx_description
1 polymer ?
#
loop_
_entity_poly.entity_id
_entity_poly.type
_entity_poly.pdbx_seq_one_letter_code
_entity_poly.pdbx_strand_id
1 'polypeptide(L)'
;YPNNPTGATAPDSFYEELIQFAKAHDIIVIHDTAYSNLVFDGEEGKSFLYYAGAKDIGIEFNSFSKTYGMAGARIGICVGNAEIVGILRKLKSNIDYGMFLPIQKAAIAALTQDQSIVKETRETYQRRRNRIVAGAAAAGWHIASCKSTMFLWAQIPEGYGSSEEFALNL
;
A
#
# COMPACT_ATOMS: atom_id res chain seq x y z
N TYR A 1 5.42 -3.17 1.01
CA TYR A 1 5.18 -3.08 -0.43
C TYR A 1 3.71 -3.28 -0.75
N PRO A 2 3.19 -2.60 -1.77
CA PRO A 2 3.87 -1.62 -2.63
C PRO A 2 4.36 -0.39 -1.89
N ASN A 3 5.47 0.22 -2.35
CA ASN A 3 6.15 1.30 -1.65
C ASN A 3 5.59 2.68 -2.00
N ASN A 4 5.41 3.52 -1.01
CA ASN A 4 5.16 4.95 -1.16
C ASN A 4 6.47 5.72 -0.86
N PRO A 5 6.98 6.56 -1.79
CA PRO A 5 6.32 7.08 -2.99
C PRO A 5 6.73 6.39 -4.31
N THR A 6 7.64 5.44 -4.30
CA THR A 6 8.28 4.94 -5.53
C THR A 6 7.40 4.07 -6.41
N GLY A 7 6.31 3.50 -5.86
CA GLY A 7 5.48 2.53 -6.56
C GLY A 7 6.17 1.18 -6.81
N ALA A 8 7.28 0.90 -6.11
CA ALA A 8 7.99 -0.36 -6.23
C ALA A 8 7.17 -1.51 -5.63
N THR A 9 7.23 -2.66 -6.28
CA THR A 9 6.72 -3.95 -5.79
C THR A 9 7.89 -4.86 -5.44
N ALA A 10 7.67 -5.87 -4.58
CA ALA A 10 8.67 -6.87 -4.26
C ALA A 10 8.31 -8.21 -4.93
N PRO A 11 9.28 -8.95 -5.50
CA PRO A 11 9.06 -10.29 -6.03
C PRO A 11 8.81 -11.31 -4.92
N ASP A 12 8.25 -12.47 -5.27
CA ASP A 12 7.97 -13.55 -4.32
C ASP A 12 9.24 -14.00 -3.57
N SER A 13 10.36 -14.11 -4.27
CA SER A 13 11.66 -14.51 -3.69
C SER A 13 12.11 -13.59 -2.56
N PHE A 14 11.83 -12.29 -2.65
CA PHE A 14 12.14 -11.33 -1.58
C PHE A 14 11.41 -11.70 -0.28
N TYR A 15 10.13 -12.06 -0.35
CA TYR A 15 9.36 -12.43 0.84
C TYR A 15 9.81 -13.77 1.42
N GLU A 16 10.15 -14.73 0.57
CA GLU A 16 10.68 -16.03 0.98
C GLU A 16 12.02 -15.88 1.72
N GLU A 17 12.96 -15.11 1.16
CA GLU A 17 14.25 -14.81 1.77
C GLU A 17 14.09 -14.03 3.07
N LEU A 18 13.21 -13.02 3.09
CA LEU A 18 12.91 -12.21 4.27
C LEU A 18 12.40 -13.09 5.44
N ILE A 19 11.50 -14.03 5.15
CA ILE A 19 10.94 -14.92 6.18
C ILE A 19 12.03 -15.83 6.75
N GLN A 20 12.87 -16.41 5.89
CA GLN A 20 13.99 -17.25 6.33
C GLN A 20 14.96 -16.46 7.21
N PHE A 21 15.33 -15.28 6.76
CA PHE A 21 16.22 -14.39 7.51
C PHE A 21 15.62 -13.99 8.87
N ALA A 22 14.37 -13.56 8.87
CA ALA A 22 13.69 -13.12 10.09
C ALA A 22 13.56 -14.25 11.12
N LYS A 23 13.26 -15.49 10.68
CA LYS A 23 13.22 -16.65 11.56
C LYS A 23 14.60 -17.00 12.13
N ALA A 24 15.64 -16.93 11.32
CA ALA A 24 17.02 -17.25 11.74
C ALA A 24 17.57 -16.24 12.77
N HIS A 25 17.04 -15.02 12.79
CA HIS A 25 17.53 -13.92 13.63
C HIS A 25 16.51 -13.43 14.67
N ASP A 26 15.41 -14.16 14.87
CA ASP A 26 14.33 -13.82 15.83
C ASP A 26 13.79 -12.38 15.62
N ILE A 27 13.53 -12.04 14.36
CA ILE A 27 13.05 -10.71 13.95
C ILE A 27 11.55 -10.76 13.68
N ILE A 28 10.80 -9.79 14.22
CA ILE A 28 9.40 -9.57 13.90
C ILE A 28 9.30 -8.72 12.61
N VAL A 29 8.52 -9.19 11.65
CA VAL A 29 8.24 -8.47 10.41
C VAL A 29 6.92 -7.72 10.51
N ILE A 30 6.96 -6.42 10.24
CA ILE A 30 5.77 -5.56 10.13
C ILE A 30 5.64 -5.13 8.68
N HIS A 31 4.61 -5.63 7.99
CA HIS A 31 4.33 -5.30 6.60
C HIS A 31 3.26 -4.23 6.50
N ASP A 32 3.63 -3.04 6.01
CA ASP A 32 2.67 -1.99 5.65
C ASP A 32 2.27 -2.17 4.18
N THR A 33 1.01 -2.56 3.96
CA THR A 33 0.49 -2.88 2.62
C THR A 33 -0.73 -2.04 2.24
N ALA A 34 -0.71 -0.76 2.59
CA ALA A 34 -1.81 0.16 2.30
C ALA A 34 -2.18 0.28 0.80
N TYR A 35 -1.32 -0.17 -0.10
CA TYR A 35 -1.48 -0.07 -1.55
C TYR A 35 -1.59 -1.41 -2.28
N SER A 36 -1.76 -2.53 -1.58
CA SER A 36 -1.80 -3.87 -2.19
C SER A 36 -2.83 -4.02 -3.30
N ASN A 37 -3.96 -3.33 -3.21
CA ASN A 37 -5.01 -3.37 -4.22
C ASN A 37 -4.81 -2.40 -5.41
N LEU A 38 -3.76 -1.57 -5.36
CA LEU A 38 -3.39 -0.62 -6.42
C LEU A 38 -2.13 -1.10 -7.14
N VAL A 39 -2.14 -2.33 -7.62
CA VAL A 39 -1.12 -2.92 -8.51
C VAL A 39 -1.72 -3.03 -9.91
N PHE A 40 -0.94 -2.69 -10.93
CA PHE A 40 -1.39 -2.43 -12.30
C PHE A 40 -0.90 -3.48 -13.29
N ASP A 41 -1.32 -3.31 -14.55
CA ASP A 41 -0.83 -4.08 -15.70
C ASP A 41 -1.11 -5.58 -15.61
N GLY A 42 -2.23 -5.97 -14.97
CA GLY A 42 -2.64 -7.38 -14.81
C GLY A 42 -1.95 -8.11 -13.65
N GLU A 43 -1.05 -7.44 -12.94
CA GLU A 43 -0.46 -7.99 -11.72
C GLU A 43 -1.42 -7.80 -10.53
N GLU A 44 -1.27 -8.63 -9.50
CA GLU A 44 -2.01 -8.53 -8.25
C GLU A 44 -1.04 -8.32 -7.08
N GLY A 45 -1.43 -7.44 -6.16
CA GLY A 45 -0.71 -7.28 -4.91
C GLY A 45 -0.94 -8.49 -4.01
N LYS A 46 0.13 -9.03 -3.44
CA LYS A 46 0.07 -10.17 -2.53
C LYS A 46 0.21 -9.72 -1.08
N SER A 47 -0.52 -10.39 -0.21
CA SER A 47 -0.29 -10.28 1.23
C SER A 47 1.02 -10.97 1.61
N PHE A 48 1.81 -10.36 2.49
CA PHE A 48 2.96 -11.01 3.12
C PHE A 48 2.55 -12.32 3.80
N LEU A 49 1.35 -12.36 4.38
CA LEU A 49 0.83 -13.53 5.10
C LEU A 49 0.44 -14.71 4.19
N TYR A 50 0.50 -14.51 2.88
CA TYR A 50 0.35 -15.59 1.88
C TYR A 50 1.52 -16.57 1.92
N TYR A 51 2.73 -16.10 2.22
CA TYR A 51 3.95 -16.91 2.18
C TYR A 51 4.09 -17.81 3.39
N ALA A 52 4.60 -19.02 3.16
CA ALA A 52 4.77 -20.04 4.21
C ALA A 52 5.68 -19.53 5.34
N GLY A 53 5.19 -19.61 6.56
CA GLY A 53 5.92 -19.19 7.76
C GLY A 53 5.85 -17.69 8.10
N ALA A 54 5.23 -16.87 7.26
CA ALA A 54 5.05 -15.44 7.54
C ALA A 54 4.22 -15.19 8.81
N LYS A 55 3.17 -16.01 9.02
CA LYS A 55 2.29 -15.89 10.20
C LYS A 55 2.97 -16.27 11.52
N ASP A 56 4.14 -16.93 11.47
CA ASP A 56 4.89 -17.26 12.68
C ASP A 56 5.64 -16.04 13.23
N ILE A 57 6.01 -15.11 12.33
CA ILE A 57 6.96 -14.04 12.64
C ILE A 57 6.44 -12.63 12.35
N GLY A 58 5.24 -12.49 11.78
CA GLY A 58 4.86 -11.17 11.29
C GLY A 58 3.39 -10.81 11.36
N ILE A 59 3.17 -9.54 11.19
CA ILE A 59 1.86 -8.90 11.06
C ILE A 59 1.82 -8.02 9.82
N GLU A 60 0.61 -7.82 9.32
CA GLU A 60 0.33 -6.96 8.17
C GLU A 60 -0.68 -5.88 8.54
N PHE A 61 -0.38 -4.64 8.16
CA PHE A 61 -1.32 -3.53 8.22
C PHE A 61 -1.88 -3.23 6.84
N ASN A 62 -3.20 -3.15 6.74
CA ASN A 62 -3.89 -2.74 5.54
C ASN A 62 -4.80 -1.54 5.80
N SER A 63 -5.04 -0.72 4.78
CA SER A 63 -5.80 0.53 4.90
C SER A 63 -7.02 0.52 3.97
N PHE A 64 -8.16 0.93 4.51
CA PHE A 64 -9.38 1.18 3.72
C PHE A 64 -9.30 2.47 2.90
N SER A 65 -8.37 3.35 3.25
CA SER A 65 -8.25 4.69 2.66
C SER A 65 -8.11 4.67 1.13
N LYS A 66 -7.31 3.74 0.60
CA LYS A 66 -6.95 3.72 -0.83
C LYS A 66 -7.84 2.77 -1.62
N THR A 67 -8.08 1.58 -1.07
CA THR A 67 -8.88 0.54 -1.71
C THR A 67 -10.34 0.93 -1.86
N TYR A 68 -10.92 1.48 -0.78
CA TYR A 68 -12.36 1.78 -0.71
C TYR A 68 -12.66 3.29 -0.71
N GLY A 69 -11.66 4.16 -0.93
CA GLY A 69 -11.86 5.60 -0.91
C GLY A 69 -12.22 6.18 0.48
N MET A 70 -11.93 5.44 1.56
CA MET A 70 -12.32 5.78 2.93
C MET A 70 -11.25 6.57 3.71
N ALA A 71 -10.47 7.42 3.04
CA ALA A 71 -9.36 8.14 3.68
C ALA A 71 -9.83 9.00 4.87
N GLY A 72 -11.00 9.63 4.76
CA GLY A 72 -11.59 10.44 5.85
C GLY A 72 -12.08 9.63 7.05
N ALA A 73 -12.36 8.34 6.88
CA ALA A 73 -12.83 7.46 7.95
C ALA A 73 -11.73 7.05 8.93
N ARG A 74 -10.45 7.22 8.58
CA ARG A 74 -9.28 6.91 9.41
C ARG A 74 -9.29 5.47 9.95
N ILE A 75 -9.51 4.48 9.08
CA ILE A 75 -9.60 3.07 9.46
C ILE A 75 -8.62 2.20 8.67
N GLY A 76 -8.02 1.26 9.36
CA GLY A 76 -7.19 0.18 8.84
C GLY A 76 -7.38 -1.08 9.67
N ILE A 77 -6.76 -2.16 9.25
CA ILE A 77 -6.75 -3.44 9.94
C ILE A 77 -5.32 -3.92 10.16
N CYS A 78 -5.12 -4.67 11.23
CA CYS A 78 -3.90 -5.42 11.49
C CYS A 78 -4.26 -6.89 11.63
N VAL A 79 -3.56 -7.74 10.88
CA VAL A 79 -3.75 -9.20 10.87
C VAL A 79 -2.38 -9.90 10.89
N GLY A 80 -2.34 -11.16 11.32
CA GLY A 80 -1.11 -11.96 11.32
C GLY A 80 -0.90 -12.77 12.58
N ASN A 81 0.33 -12.79 13.09
CA ASN A 81 0.70 -13.54 14.29
C ASN A 81 -0.19 -13.17 15.47
N ALA A 82 -0.83 -14.16 16.09
CA ALA A 82 -1.86 -13.95 17.12
C ALA A 82 -1.30 -13.29 18.39
N GLU A 83 -0.08 -13.63 18.78
CA GLU A 83 0.58 -13.06 19.96
C GLU A 83 0.89 -11.58 19.73
N ILE A 84 1.50 -11.23 18.58
CA ILE A 84 1.84 -9.85 18.22
C ILE A 84 0.57 -9.00 18.09
N VAL A 85 -0.47 -9.51 17.42
CA VAL A 85 -1.78 -8.83 17.33
C VAL A 85 -2.40 -8.66 18.72
N GLY A 86 -2.25 -9.64 19.61
CA GLY A 86 -2.69 -9.56 21.01
C GLY A 86 -1.99 -8.44 21.79
N ILE A 87 -0.68 -8.31 21.63
CA ILE A 87 0.12 -7.21 22.22
C ILE A 87 -0.35 -5.86 21.69
N LEU A 88 -0.49 -5.74 20.36
CA LEU A 88 -0.99 -4.51 19.73
C LEU A 88 -2.38 -4.12 20.24
N ARG A 89 -3.30 -5.10 20.36
CA ARG A 89 -4.65 -4.89 20.89
C ARG A 89 -4.61 -4.35 22.32
N LYS A 90 -3.76 -4.92 23.17
CA LYS A 90 -3.58 -4.48 24.56
C LYS A 90 -3.03 -3.07 24.63
N LEU A 91 -2.00 -2.75 23.82
CA LEU A 91 -1.42 -1.43 23.75
C LEU A 91 -2.45 -0.40 23.27
N LYS A 92 -3.14 -0.69 22.17
CA LYS A 92 -4.14 0.19 21.57
C LYS A 92 -5.31 0.49 22.52
N SER A 93 -5.77 -0.48 23.30
CA SER A 93 -6.85 -0.27 24.27
C SER A 93 -6.49 0.74 25.38
N ASN A 94 -5.21 1.01 25.59
CA ASN A 94 -4.72 2.00 26.54
C ASN A 94 -4.40 3.37 25.89
N ILE A 95 -4.39 3.44 24.57
CA ILE A 95 -4.07 4.68 23.83
C ILE A 95 -5.36 5.41 23.41
N ASP A 96 -6.31 4.72 22.80
CA ASP A 96 -7.46 5.35 22.14
C ASP A 96 -8.83 4.73 22.48
N TYR A 97 -8.91 3.82 23.42
CA TYR A 97 -10.12 3.14 23.94
C TYR A 97 -11.01 2.45 22.90
N GLY A 98 -10.81 2.70 21.62
CA GLY A 98 -11.55 2.09 20.54
C GLY A 98 -11.94 3.08 19.44
N MET A 99 -12.57 2.52 18.41
CA MET A 99 -12.98 3.26 17.22
C MET A 99 -14.49 3.48 17.23
N PHE A 100 -14.94 4.61 16.70
CA PHE A 100 -16.35 4.96 16.54
C PHE A 100 -17.11 3.86 15.76
N LEU A 101 -18.15 3.31 16.37
CA LEU A 101 -18.86 2.13 15.87
C LEU A 101 -19.38 2.25 14.44
N PRO A 102 -19.94 3.39 13.98
CA PRO A 102 -20.35 3.53 12.58
C PRO A 102 -19.22 3.34 11.58
N ILE A 103 -17.99 3.77 11.89
CA ILE A 103 -16.82 3.56 11.04
C ILE A 103 -16.47 2.07 10.96
N GLN A 104 -16.55 1.34 12.10
CA GLN A 104 -16.34 -0.10 12.11
C GLN A 104 -17.37 -0.83 11.24
N LYS A 105 -18.65 -0.46 11.34
CA LYS A 105 -19.74 -1.02 10.51
C LYS A 105 -19.53 -0.71 9.02
N ALA A 106 -19.08 0.50 8.69
CA ALA A 106 -18.74 0.87 7.31
C ALA A 106 -17.60 0.01 6.75
N ALA A 107 -16.55 -0.26 7.56
CA ALA A 107 -15.46 -1.15 7.16
C ALA A 107 -15.93 -2.60 6.97
N ILE A 108 -16.81 -3.11 7.84
CA ILE A 108 -17.40 -4.44 7.69
C ILE A 108 -18.19 -4.50 6.37
N ALA A 109 -19.02 -3.50 6.09
CA ALA A 109 -19.76 -3.41 4.85
C ALA A 109 -18.83 -3.39 3.62
N ALA A 110 -17.75 -2.60 3.66
CA ALA A 110 -16.77 -2.54 2.59
C ALA A 110 -16.11 -3.90 2.31
N LEU A 111 -15.84 -4.71 3.35
CA LEU A 111 -15.23 -6.03 3.21
C LEU A 111 -16.20 -7.13 2.78
N THR A 112 -17.49 -6.99 3.07
CA THR A 112 -18.48 -8.07 2.88
C THR A 112 -19.42 -7.88 1.70
N GLN A 113 -19.46 -6.67 1.13
CA GLN A 113 -20.24 -6.35 -0.06
C GLN A 113 -19.47 -6.71 -1.35
N ASP A 114 -20.08 -6.41 -2.49
CA ASP A 114 -19.48 -6.59 -3.81
C ASP A 114 -18.12 -5.84 -3.89
N GLN A 115 -17.10 -6.56 -4.37
CA GLN A 115 -15.74 -6.04 -4.48
C GLN A 115 -15.43 -5.40 -5.84
N SER A 116 -16.42 -5.18 -6.69
CA SER A 116 -16.25 -4.50 -7.99
C SER A 116 -15.60 -3.13 -7.85
N ILE A 117 -15.90 -2.40 -6.77
CA ILE A 117 -15.30 -1.10 -6.46
C ILE A 117 -13.76 -1.16 -6.35
N VAL A 118 -13.20 -2.26 -5.87
CA VAL A 118 -11.74 -2.46 -5.78
C VAL A 118 -11.12 -2.49 -7.17
N LYS A 119 -11.75 -3.24 -8.08
CA LYS A 119 -11.33 -3.32 -9.49
C LYS A 119 -11.48 -1.97 -10.19
N GLU A 120 -12.61 -1.31 -10.04
CA GLU A 120 -12.88 0.01 -10.64
C GLU A 120 -11.88 1.07 -10.17
N THR A 121 -11.56 1.07 -8.86
CA THR A 121 -10.58 1.96 -8.27
C THR A 121 -9.20 1.72 -8.89
N ARG A 122 -8.75 0.46 -8.96
CA ARG A 122 -7.47 0.07 -9.58
C ARG A 122 -7.39 0.52 -11.04
N GLU A 123 -8.41 0.20 -11.84
CA GLU A 123 -8.46 0.58 -13.25
C GLU A 123 -8.46 2.11 -13.44
N THR A 124 -9.13 2.83 -12.55
CA THR A 124 -9.15 4.29 -12.59
C THR A 124 -7.76 4.88 -12.35
N TYR A 125 -7.02 4.38 -11.34
CA TYR A 125 -5.66 4.84 -11.08
C TYR A 125 -4.69 4.42 -12.19
N GLN A 126 -4.86 3.23 -12.76
CA GLN A 126 -4.05 2.81 -13.91
C GLN A 126 -4.27 3.73 -15.12
N ARG A 127 -5.52 4.07 -15.45
CA ARG A 127 -5.82 5.02 -16.54
C ARG A 127 -5.21 6.41 -16.27
N ARG A 128 -5.29 6.90 -15.04
CA ARG A 128 -4.69 8.19 -14.65
C ARG A 128 -3.18 8.16 -14.79
N ARG A 129 -2.51 7.11 -14.28
CA ARG A 129 -1.07 6.89 -14.45
C ARG A 129 -0.68 6.94 -15.92
N ASN A 130 -1.34 6.14 -16.74
CA ASN A 130 -1.03 6.06 -18.17
C ASN A 130 -1.19 7.42 -18.87
N ARG A 131 -2.24 8.17 -18.52
CA ARG A 131 -2.48 9.51 -19.10
C ARG A 131 -1.40 10.51 -18.70
N ILE A 132 -0.96 10.50 -17.44
CA ILE A 132 0.10 11.39 -16.95
C ILE A 132 1.42 11.04 -17.63
N VAL A 133 1.81 9.77 -17.67
CA VAL A 133 3.05 9.31 -18.31
C VAL A 133 3.08 9.70 -19.80
N ALA A 134 1.99 9.46 -20.52
CA ALA A 134 1.89 9.82 -21.93
C ALA A 134 1.91 11.35 -22.15
N GLY A 135 1.21 12.11 -21.32
CA GLY A 135 1.19 13.58 -21.41
C GLY A 135 2.55 14.21 -21.10
N ALA A 136 3.23 13.72 -20.07
CA ALA A 136 4.58 14.16 -19.72
C ALA A 136 5.58 13.86 -20.84
N ALA A 137 5.53 12.65 -21.42
CA ALA A 137 6.37 12.29 -22.56
C ALA A 137 6.12 13.19 -23.79
N ALA A 138 4.86 13.52 -24.08
CA ALA A 138 4.52 14.46 -25.16
C ALA A 138 5.03 15.89 -24.91
N ALA A 139 5.20 16.26 -23.64
CA ALA A 139 5.80 17.54 -23.22
C ALA A 139 7.34 17.48 -23.10
N GLY A 140 7.98 16.38 -23.45
CA GLY A 140 9.42 16.20 -23.37
C GLY A 140 9.95 15.78 -22.00
N TRP A 141 9.07 15.46 -21.03
CA TRP A 141 9.46 14.98 -19.71
C TRP A 141 9.23 13.48 -19.58
N HIS A 142 10.30 12.72 -19.50
CA HIS A 142 10.22 11.27 -19.36
C HIS A 142 9.96 10.86 -17.90
N ILE A 143 8.78 10.31 -17.64
CA ILE A 143 8.40 9.71 -16.37
C ILE A 143 8.32 8.20 -16.54
N ALA A 144 9.09 7.44 -15.74
CA ALA A 144 8.99 5.99 -15.72
C ALA A 144 7.61 5.56 -15.19
N SER A 145 6.98 4.61 -15.87
CA SER A 145 5.71 4.04 -15.40
C SER A 145 5.93 3.25 -14.12
N CYS A 146 5.17 3.56 -13.08
CA CYS A 146 5.17 2.76 -11.85
C CYS A 146 4.25 1.54 -11.98
N LYS A 147 4.59 0.46 -11.28
CA LYS A 147 3.79 -0.78 -11.26
C LYS A 147 2.61 -0.71 -10.30
N SER A 148 2.60 0.25 -9.39
CA SER A 148 1.61 0.30 -8.30
C SER A 148 1.46 1.69 -7.70
N THR A 149 0.55 1.83 -6.76
CA THR A 149 0.23 3.04 -5.99
C THR A 149 -0.47 4.14 -6.79
N MET A 150 -0.78 5.25 -6.13
CA MET A 150 -1.34 6.45 -6.77
C MET A 150 -0.28 7.51 -7.09
N PHE A 151 1.01 7.16 -6.91
CA PHE A 151 2.13 8.09 -7.05
C PHE A 151 2.93 7.78 -8.30
N LEU A 152 3.54 8.83 -8.86
CA LEU A 152 4.61 8.75 -9.84
C LEU A 152 5.87 9.35 -9.22
N TRP A 153 6.97 8.62 -9.30
CA TRP A 153 8.27 9.06 -8.82
C TRP A 153 9.16 9.31 -10.02
N ALA A 154 9.50 10.58 -10.27
CA ALA A 154 10.21 10.98 -11.47
C ALA A 154 11.41 11.87 -11.13
N GLN A 155 12.43 11.78 -11.97
CA GLN A 155 13.50 12.76 -11.98
C GLN A 155 12.96 14.07 -12.54
N ILE A 156 13.36 15.20 -11.95
CA ILE A 156 13.01 16.52 -12.49
C ILE A 156 13.63 16.72 -13.88
N PRO A 157 12.97 17.50 -14.77
CA PRO A 157 13.55 17.83 -16.06
C PRO A 157 14.87 18.59 -15.93
N GLU A 158 15.71 18.50 -16.96
CA GLU A 158 16.92 19.30 -17.04
C GLU A 158 16.62 20.80 -17.01
N GLY A 159 17.52 21.60 -16.42
CA GLY A 159 17.39 23.03 -16.32
C GLY A 159 16.85 23.55 -14.99
N TYR A 160 16.42 22.68 -14.08
CA TYR A 160 16.00 23.05 -12.73
C TYR A 160 17.06 22.64 -11.70
N GLY A 161 17.34 23.52 -10.75
CA GLY A 161 18.34 23.27 -9.70
C GLY A 161 17.84 22.39 -8.55
N SER A 162 16.49 22.32 -8.35
CA SER A 162 15.87 21.53 -7.30
C SER A 162 14.44 21.11 -7.67
N SER A 163 13.94 20.08 -6.99
CA SER A 163 12.54 19.65 -7.12
C SER A 163 11.55 20.69 -6.58
N GLU A 164 11.94 21.48 -5.61
CA GLU A 164 11.14 22.58 -5.08
C GLU A 164 10.97 23.70 -6.13
N GLU A 165 12.07 24.12 -6.76
CA GLU A 165 12.05 25.09 -7.87
C GLU A 165 11.15 24.60 -8.99
N PHE A 166 11.30 23.36 -9.42
CA PHE A 166 10.46 22.77 -10.46
C PHE A 166 8.98 22.78 -10.07
N ALA A 167 8.65 22.35 -8.85
CA ALA A 167 7.26 22.28 -8.37
C ALA A 167 6.60 23.68 -8.26
N LEU A 168 7.37 24.73 -7.94
CA LEU A 168 6.87 26.10 -7.87
C LEU A 168 6.67 26.73 -9.25
N ASN A 169 7.25 26.16 -10.30
CA ASN A 169 7.13 26.62 -11.69
C ASN A 169 6.12 25.83 -12.53
N LEU A 170 5.49 24.78 -11.95
CA LEU A 170 4.40 24.03 -12.57
C LEU A 170 3.05 24.73 -12.38
#